data_ce499107ca5129056dd22b4ebd82118d
#
_entry.id   ce499107ca5129056dd22b4ebd82118d
#
_cell.length_a   1.000
_cell.length_b   1.000
_cell.length_c   1.000
_cell.angle_alpha   90.00
_cell.angle_beta   90.00
_cell.angle_gamma   90.00
#
_symmetry.space_group_name_H-M   'P 1'
#
loop_
_entity.id
_entity.type
_entity.pdbx_description
1 polymer ?
#
loop_
_entity_poly.entity_id
_entity_poly.type
_entity_poly.pdbx_seq_one_letter_code
_entity_poly.pdbx_strand_id
1 'polypeptide(L)'
;VVLAKAQPQRIGNFIVKENLTQNGKLAIIAVDTADQPLENINGTFVFNLNGFEQDLSFHDGVAVVKHPLASSTFVFFKHKNQESSVGKLYYIHKSDQALKPFKISGLLLLIIPGALLLAGYLFKRFLTVLVILAIIYGYFHYSKGLDLGKIIETIFAGIKGFL
;
A
#
# COMPACT_ATOMS: atom_id res chain seq x y z
N VAL A 1 -17.16 -44.23 6.51
CA VAL A 1 -17.47 -43.81 5.15
C VAL A 1 -17.78 -42.30 5.11
N VAL A 2 -18.66 -41.93 5.96
CA VAL A 2 -19.04 -40.52 6.07
C VAL A 2 -17.91 -39.67 6.61
N LEU A 3 -16.97 -40.28 7.28
CA LEU A 3 -15.87 -39.61 7.92
C LEU A 3 -14.95 -38.87 6.95
N ALA A 4 -14.89 -39.33 5.70
CA ALA A 4 -14.10 -38.66 4.69
C ALA A 4 -14.57 -37.23 4.41
N LYS A 5 -15.83 -36.96 4.74
CA LYS A 5 -16.39 -35.61 4.56
C LYS A 5 -16.05 -34.63 5.67
N ALA A 6 -15.39 -35.13 6.71
CA ALA A 6 -15.00 -34.30 7.83
C ALA A 6 -13.72 -33.51 7.60
N GLN A 7 -13.27 -33.40 6.36
CA GLN A 7 -12.14 -32.53 6.05
C GLN A 7 -12.52 -31.10 6.43
N PRO A 8 -11.69 -30.46 7.26
CA PRO A 8 -11.96 -29.09 7.65
C PRO A 8 -11.95 -28.18 6.42
N GLN A 9 -12.90 -27.28 6.35
CA GLN A 9 -12.90 -26.26 5.32
C GLN A 9 -11.70 -25.35 5.52
N ARG A 10 -11.09 -24.96 4.42
CA ARG A 10 -9.90 -24.12 4.43
C ARG A 10 -10.12 -22.89 3.59
N ILE A 11 -9.63 -21.77 4.10
CA ILE A 11 -9.60 -20.53 3.36
C ILE A 11 -8.18 -20.36 2.85
N GLY A 12 -7.97 -20.64 1.58
CA GLY A 12 -6.66 -20.48 0.93
C GLY A 12 -6.42 -19.06 0.42
N ASN A 13 -7.47 -18.29 0.25
CA ASN A 13 -7.38 -16.92 -0.17
C ASN A 13 -8.65 -16.17 0.26
N PHE A 14 -8.54 -14.86 0.40
CA PHE A 14 -9.67 -14.03 0.79
C PHE A 14 -9.51 -12.62 0.21
N ILE A 15 -10.60 -11.91 0.07
CA ILE A 15 -10.61 -10.49 -0.25
C ILE A 15 -11.38 -9.74 0.82
N VAL A 16 -11.10 -8.45 0.94
CA VAL A 16 -11.74 -7.57 1.91
C VAL A 16 -12.59 -6.56 1.15
N LYS A 17 -13.84 -6.43 1.55
CA LYS A 17 -14.78 -5.47 0.97
C LYS A 17 -15.55 -4.75 2.07
N GLU A 18 -16.23 -3.69 1.67
CA GLU A 18 -17.17 -3.03 2.55
C GLU A 18 -18.37 -3.94 2.81
N ASN A 19 -18.87 -3.94 4.04
CA ASN A 19 -20.08 -4.68 4.36
C ASN A 19 -21.27 -4.07 3.62
N LEU A 20 -22.13 -4.95 3.10
CA LEU A 20 -23.29 -4.54 2.30
C LEU A 20 -24.24 -3.59 3.04
N THR A 21 -24.30 -3.68 4.35
CA THR A 21 -25.15 -2.81 5.15
C THR A 21 -24.54 -1.43 5.44
N GLN A 22 -23.33 -1.19 4.98
CA GLN A 22 -22.61 0.08 5.15
C GLN A 22 -22.63 0.61 6.59
N ASN A 23 -22.37 -0.30 7.54
CA ASN A 23 -22.41 0.01 8.96
C ASN A 23 -21.03 0.35 9.54
N GLY A 24 -20.07 0.69 8.70
CA GLY A 24 -18.70 0.98 9.12
C GLY A 24 -17.86 -0.26 9.40
N LYS A 25 -18.36 -1.44 9.08
CA LYS A 25 -17.66 -2.72 9.27
C LYS A 25 -17.15 -3.25 7.95
N LEU A 26 -16.08 -4.03 8.02
CA LEU A 26 -15.52 -4.70 6.86
C LEU A 26 -16.06 -6.11 6.74
N ALA A 27 -16.15 -6.62 5.53
CA ALA A 27 -16.47 -8.00 5.25
C ALA A 27 -15.26 -8.68 4.62
N ILE A 28 -15.00 -9.91 5.05
CA ILE A 28 -13.97 -10.77 4.49
C ILE A 28 -14.67 -11.86 3.69
N ILE A 29 -14.30 -12.00 2.43
CA ILE A 29 -14.91 -12.96 1.52
C ILE A 29 -13.86 -14.00 1.17
N ALA A 30 -14.16 -15.27 1.45
CA ALA A 30 -13.31 -16.38 1.02
C ALA A 30 -13.41 -16.53 -0.49
N VAL A 31 -12.27 -16.63 -1.14
CA VAL A 31 -12.19 -16.73 -2.60
C VAL A 31 -11.22 -17.83 -3.01
N ASP A 32 -11.31 -18.24 -4.26
CA ASP A 32 -10.36 -19.18 -4.86
C ASP A 32 -9.15 -18.45 -5.44
N THR A 33 -8.31 -19.15 -6.17
CA THR A 33 -7.11 -18.57 -6.76
C THR A 33 -7.41 -17.56 -7.88
N ALA A 34 -8.63 -17.59 -8.42
CA ALA A 34 -9.09 -16.64 -9.43
C ALA A 34 -9.93 -15.51 -8.84
N ASP A 35 -9.89 -15.34 -7.51
CA ASP A 35 -10.65 -14.33 -6.78
C ASP A 35 -12.18 -14.48 -6.92
N GLN A 36 -12.64 -15.71 -7.18
CA GLN A 36 -14.06 -16.00 -7.23
C GLN A 36 -14.59 -16.41 -5.85
N PRO A 37 -15.73 -15.88 -5.41
CA PRO A 37 -16.25 -16.19 -4.09
C PRO A 37 -16.53 -17.68 -3.91
N LEU A 38 -16.18 -18.19 -2.74
CA LEU A 38 -16.43 -19.57 -2.32
C LEU A 38 -17.60 -19.58 -1.35
N GLU A 39 -18.79 -19.82 -1.86
CA GLU A 39 -20.01 -19.76 -1.05
C GLU A 39 -20.20 -20.96 -0.12
N ASN A 40 -19.37 -21.99 -0.27
CA ASN A 40 -19.45 -23.20 0.56
C ASN A 40 -18.68 -23.11 1.86
N ILE A 41 -18.05 -21.98 2.16
CA ILE A 41 -17.27 -21.80 3.38
C ILE A 41 -18.20 -21.34 4.50
N ASN A 42 -18.34 -22.17 5.52
CA ASN A 42 -19.13 -21.90 6.71
C ASN A 42 -18.34 -22.31 7.94
N GLY A 43 -18.51 -21.59 9.02
CA GLY A 43 -17.86 -21.91 10.29
C GLY A 43 -17.01 -20.78 10.81
N THR A 44 -16.33 -21.05 11.91
CA THR A 44 -15.48 -20.05 12.59
C THR A 44 -14.02 -20.25 12.20
N PHE A 45 -13.41 -19.17 11.76
CA PHE A 45 -12.00 -19.16 11.37
C PHE A 45 -11.28 -18.05 12.12
N VAL A 46 -10.01 -18.30 12.46
CA VAL A 46 -9.21 -17.34 13.20
C VAL A 46 -8.47 -16.44 12.21
N PHE A 47 -8.65 -15.15 12.37
CA PHE A 47 -7.94 -14.14 11.60
C PHE A 47 -7.17 -13.22 12.54
N ASN A 48 -6.03 -12.77 12.10
CA ASN A 48 -5.23 -11.79 12.80
C ASN A 48 -5.35 -10.45 12.08
N LEU A 49 -5.85 -9.46 12.77
CA LEU A 49 -6.00 -8.10 12.24
C LEU A 49 -5.07 -7.18 13.03
N ASN A 50 -4.00 -6.73 12.38
CA ASN A 50 -3.00 -5.85 13.00
C ASN A 50 -2.41 -6.42 14.30
N GLY A 51 -2.22 -7.72 14.35
CA GLY A 51 -1.66 -8.40 15.53
C GLY A 51 -2.69 -8.91 16.53
N PHE A 52 -3.97 -8.62 16.34
CA PHE A 52 -5.03 -9.07 17.22
C PHE A 52 -5.78 -10.26 16.61
N GLU A 53 -5.78 -11.38 17.30
CA GLU A 53 -6.51 -12.55 16.84
C GLU A 53 -8.00 -12.37 17.09
N GLN A 54 -8.80 -12.72 16.10
CA GLN A 54 -10.26 -12.67 16.17
C GLN A 54 -10.85 -13.89 15.52
N ASP A 55 -11.90 -14.40 16.14
CA ASP A 55 -12.71 -15.47 15.55
C ASP A 55 -13.77 -14.85 14.65
N LEU A 56 -13.73 -15.20 13.37
CA LEU A 56 -14.70 -14.70 12.41
C LEU A 56 -15.61 -15.85 11.96
N SER A 57 -16.91 -15.62 12.08
CA SER A 57 -17.91 -16.60 11.65
C SER A 57 -18.23 -16.37 10.17
N PHE A 58 -17.84 -17.33 9.34
CA PHE A 58 -18.15 -17.30 7.92
C PHE A 58 -19.50 -17.94 7.66
N HIS A 59 -20.28 -17.25 6.86
CA HIS A 59 -21.59 -17.72 6.43
C HIS A 59 -21.68 -17.50 4.92
N ASP A 60 -21.81 -18.61 4.17
CA ASP A 60 -21.77 -18.60 2.71
C ASP A 60 -20.53 -17.90 2.14
N GLY A 61 -19.41 -18.13 2.80
CA GLY A 61 -18.12 -17.58 2.37
C GLY A 61 -17.84 -16.15 2.78
N VAL A 62 -18.71 -15.54 3.59
CA VAL A 62 -18.57 -14.15 4.01
C VAL A 62 -18.58 -14.06 5.52
N ALA A 63 -17.65 -13.29 6.06
CA ALA A 63 -17.62 -12.95 7.48
C ALA A 63 -17.54 -11.44 7.64
N VAL A 64 -18.19 -10.91 8.67
CA VAL A 64 -18.17 -9.48 8.98
C VAL A 64 -17.26 -9.27 10.18
N VAL A 65 -16.34 -8.35 10.08
CA VAL A 65 -15.47 -7.96 11.18
C VAL A 65 -16.31 -7.30 12.27
N LYS A 66 -16.12 -7.74 13.52
CA LYS A 66 -17.01 -7.38 14.63
C LYS A 66 -16.99 -5.88 14.96
N HIS A 67 -15.84 -5.24 14.83
CA HIS A 67 -15.69 -3.85 15.24
C HIS A 67 -15.67 -2.92 14.04
N PRO A 68 -16.48 -1.84 14.05
CA PRO A 68 -16.42 -0.86 12.99
C PRO A 68 -15.12 -0.06 13.06
N LEU A 69 -14.67 0.45 11.91
CA LEU A 69 -13.52 1.32 11.85
C LEU A 69 -13.93 2.76 12.17
N ALA A 70 -13.16 3.39 13.05
CA ALA A 70 -13.41 4.78 13.44
C ALA A 70 -12.84 5.78 12.43
N SER A 71 -11.78 5.42 11.73
CA SER A 71 -11.09 6.31 10.80
C SER A 71 -10.38 5.51 9.72
N SER A 72 -9.92 6.21 8.68
CA SER A 72 -9.08 5.61 7.64
C SER A 72 -7.79 5.09 8.25
N THR A 73 -7.38 3.88 7.87
CA THR A 73 -6.19 3.25 8.43
C THR A 73 -5.70 2.12 7.52
N PHE A 74 -4.48 1.69 7.79
CA PHE A 74 -3.97 0.45 7.21
C PHE A 74 -4.36 -0.72 8.10
N VAL A 75 -4.79 -1.81 7.48
CA VAL A 75 -5.13 -3.04 8.19
C VAL A 75 -4.43 -4.20 7.51
N PHE A 76 -3.66 -4.95 8.30
CA PHE A 76 -3.03 -6.17 7.84
C PHE A 76 -3.87 -7.36 8.29
N PHE A 77 -4.40 -8.08 7.32
CA PHE A 77 -5.21 -9.28 7.55
C PHE A 77 -4.36 -10.51 7.34
N LYS A 78 -4.33 -11.39 8.31
CA LYS A 78 -3.60 -12.63 8.23
C LYS A 78 -4.48 -13.78 8.67
N HIS A 79 -4.53 -14.83 7.87
CA HIS A 79 -5.19 -16.09 8.23
C HIS A 79 -4.20 -17.21 8.09
N LYS A 80 -4.05 -18.01 9.14
CA LYS A 80 -3.20 -19.17 9.15
C LYS A 80 -4.07 -20.43 9.14
N ASN A 81 -3.95 -21.23 8.10
CA ASN A 81 -4.52 -22.56 8.07
C ASN A 81 -3.44 -23.59 8.39
N GLN A 82 -3.76 -24.88 8.30
CA GLN A 82 -2.85 -25.95 8.72
C GLN A 82 -1.59 -26.02 7.87
N GLU A 83 -1.63 -25.61 6.63
CA GLU A 83 -0.52 -25.76 5.69
C GLU A 83 0.20 -24.47 5.37
N SER A 84 -0.51 -23.36 5.39
CA SER A 84 0.04 -22.07 4.98
C SER A 84 -0.64 -20.93 5.71
N SER A 85 -0.05 -19.76 5.61
CA SER A 85 -0.69 -18.53 6.06
C SER A 85 -0.85 -17.59 4.89
N VAL A 86 -1.97 -16.88 4.88
CA VAL A 86 -2.27 -15.87 3.87
C VAL A 86 -2.35 -14.52 4.55
N GLY A 87 -1.54 -13.60 4.10
CA GLY A 87 -1.53 -12.23 4.63
C GLY A 87 -1.80 -11.23 3.53
N LYS A 88 -2.60 -10.22 3.83
CA LYS A 88 -2.89 -9.14 2.89
C LYS A 88 -2.94 -7.81 3.61
N LEU A 89 -2.34 -6.81 3.01
CA LEU A 89 -2.36 -5.45 3.53
C LEU A 89 -3.37 -4.64 2.72
N TYR A 90 -4.25 -3.94 3.44
CA TYR A 90 -5.24 -3.06 2.84
C TYR A 90 -5.14 -1.68 3.46
N TYR A 91 -5.31 -0.66 2.63
CA TYR A 91 -5.60 0.68 3.10
C TYR A 91 -7.11 0.88 3.04
N ILE A 92 -7.72 1.17 4.18
CA ILE A 92 -9.16 1.36 4.29
C ILE A 92 -9.44 2.85 4.37
N HIS A 93 -10.07 3.38 3.34
CA HIS A 93 -10.48 4.77 3.33
C HIS A 93 -11.90 4.88 3.87
N LYS A 94 -12.07 5.61 4.96
CA LYS A 94 -13.38 5.84 5.56
C LYS A 94 -13.92 7.19 5.15
N SER A 95 -15.16 7.20 4.60
CA SER A 95 -15.89 8.40 4.23
C SER A 95 -17.30 8.26 4.80
N ASP A 96 -17.65 9.04 5.80
CA ASP A 96 -18.88 8.90 6.58
C ASP A 96 -19.00 7.48 7.15
N GLN A 97 -19.95 6.67 6.68
CA GLN A 97 -20.07 5.26 7.07
C GLN A 97 -19.59 4.31 5.97
N ALA A 98 -19.13 4.85 4.86
CA ALA A 98 -18.62 4.04 3.75
C ALA A 98 -17.15 3.70 3.96
N LEU A 99 -16.78 2.48 3.65
CA LEU A 99 -15.41 1.99 3.73
C LEU A 99 -14.97 1.51 2.35
N LYS A 100 -13.83 2.01 1.90
CA LYS A 100 -13.25 1.60 0.61
C LYS A 100 -11.92 0.92 0.87
N PRO A 101 -11.86 -0.42 0.83
CA PRO A 101 -10.59 -1.13 0.98
C PRO A 101 -9.80 -1.12 -0.32
N PHE A 102 -8.53 -0.75 -0.23
CA PHE A 102 -7.58 -0.80 -1.33
C PHE A 102 -6.50 -1.83 -1.00
N LYS A 103 -6.38 -2.85 -1.82
CA LYS A 103 -5.36 -3.87 -1.64
C LYS A 103 -4.00 -3.31 -2.00
N ILE A 104 -3.03 -3.44 -1.09
CA ILE A 104 -1.65 -3.06 -1.33
C ILE A 104 -0.86 -4.32 -1.64
N SER A 105 -0.38 -4.43 -2.89
CA SER A 105 0.38 -5.59 -3.32
C SER A 105 1.81 -5.55 -2.75
N GLY A 106 2.43 -6.71 -2.60
CA GLY A 106 3.82 -6.79 -2.17
C GLY A 106 4.77 -6.09 -3.13
N LEU A 107 4.44 -6.10 -4.43
CA LEU A 107 5.23 -5.40 -5.43
C LEU A 107 5.22 -3.88 -5.18
N LEU A 108 4.07 -3.32 -4.82
CA LEU A 108 3.95 -1.90 -4.50
C LEU A 108 4.80 -1.54 -3.27
N LEU A 109 4.82 -2.43 -2.26
CA LEU A 109 5.64 -2.24 -1.07
C LEU A 109 7.13 -2.26 -1.39
N LEU A 110 7.55 -2.98 -2.43
CA LEU A 110 8.93 -2.98 -2.88
C LEU A 110 9.26 -1.75 -3.73
N ILE A 111 8.34 -1.31 -4.57
CA ILE A 111 8.54 -0.17 -5.47
C ILE A 111 8.75 1.13 -4.70
N ILE A 112 7.99 1.36 -3.63
CA ILE A 112 8.07 2.61 -2.86
C ILE A 112 9.47 2.84 -2.26
N PRO A 113 10.05 1.90 -1.50
CA PRO A 113 11.43 2.07 -1.00
C PRO A 113 12.44 2.18 -2.13
N GLY A 114 12.28 1.40 -3.19
CA GLY A 114 13.16 1.46 -4.36
C GLY A 114 13.15 2.82 -5.04
N ALA A 115 11.98 3.41 -5.19
CA ALA A 115 11.83 4.75 -5.75
C ALA A 115 12.47 5.81 -4.86
N LEU A 116 12.33 5.68 -3.54
CA LEU A 116 12.96 6.60 -2.59
C LEU A 116 14.47 6.52 -2.63
N LEU A 117 15.04 5.31 -2.73
CA LEU A 117 16.48 5.13 -2.87
C LEU A 117 17.00 5.73 -4.18
N LEU A 118 16.27 5.53 -5.27
CA LEU A 118 16.64 6.10 -6.56
C LEU A 118 16.57 7.63 -6.52
N ALA A 119 15.52 8.18 -5.93
CA ALA A 119 15.39 9.63 -5.77
C ALA A 119 16.53 10.21 -4.94
N GLY A 120 16.91 9.55 -3.86
CA GLY A 120 18.04 9.96 -3.02
C GLY A 120 19.36 9.93 -3.79
N TYR A 121 19.57 8.92 -4.61
CA TYR A 121 20.77 8.82 -5.43
C TYR A 121 20.84 9.96 -6.47
N LEU A 122 19.74 10.22 -7.17
CA LEU A 122 19.65 11.28 -8.15
C LEU A 122 19.81 12.66 -7.49
N PHE A 123 19.19 12.84 -6.33
CA PHE A 123 19.28 14.08 -5.57
C PHE A 123 20.72 14.38 -5.12
N LYS A 124 21.43 13.34 -4.66
CA LYS A 124 22.82 13.48 -4.26
C LYS A 124 23.68 13.98 -5.41
N ARG A 125 23.48 13.42 -6.60
CA ARG A 125 24.23 13.84 -7.79
C ARG A 125 23.88 15.28 -8.17
N PHE A 126 22.60 15.64 -8.12
CA PHE A 126 22.13 16.98 -8.38
C PHE A 126 22.74 17.99 -7.40
N LEU A 127 22.77 17.64 -6.12
CA LEU A 127 23.35 18.49 -5.08
C LEU A 127 24.84 18.72 -5.31
N THR A 128 25.57 17.69 -5.73
CA THR A 128 27.00 17.80 -6.05
C THR A 128 27.21 18.80 -7.19
N VAL A 129 26.39 18.72 -8.24
CA VAL A 129 26.46 19.66 -9.36
C VAL A 129 26.19 21.09 -8.89
N LEU A 130 25.21 21.30 -8.03
CA LEU A 130 24.88 22.61 -7.48
C LEU A 130 26.04 23.19 -6.69
N VAL A 131 26.73 22.40 -5.87
CA VAL A 131 27.87 22.82 -5.08
C VAL A 131 29.01 23.25 -6.01
N ILE A 132 29.29 22.47 -7.04
CA ILE A 132 30.34 22.81 -8.03
C ILE A 132 29.99 24.13 -8.73
N LEU A 133 28.76 24.31 -9.15
CA LEU A 133 28.33 25.56 -9.80
C LEU A 133 28.43 26.76 -8.85
N ALA A 134 28.12 26.57 -7.57
CA ALA A 134 28.23 27.63 -6.57
C ALA A 134 29.68 28.03 -6.37
N ILE A 135 30.61 27.07 -6.34
CA ILE A 135 32.04 27.36 -6.23
C ILE A 135 32.53 28.12 -7.46
N ILE A 136 32.18 27.71 -8.67
CA ILE A 136 32.53 28.36 -9.90
C ILE A 136 31.98 29.79 -9.93
N TYR A 137 30.71 29.94 -9.56
CA TYR A 137 30.08 31.27 -9.49
C TYR A 137 30.82 32.18 -8.50
N GLY A 138 31.11 31.69 -7.30
CA GLY A 138 31.80 32.46 -6.28
C GLY A 138 33.20 32.91 -6.75
N TYR A 139 33.93 32.03 -7.44
CA TYR A 139 35.22 32.35 -7.98
C TYR A 139 35.12 33.47 -9.02
N PHE A 140 34.23 33.36 -9.99
CA PHE A 140 34.06 34.35 -11.04
C PHE A 140 33.52 35.68 -10.51
N HIS A 141 32.57 35.61 -9.55
CA HIS A 141 32.04 36.82 -8.95
C HIS A 141 33.10 37.59 -8.19
N TYR A 142 33.94 36.89 -7.44
CA TYR A 142 34.99 37.50 -6.64
C TYR A 142 36.14 38.01 -7.51
N SER A 143 36.60 37.21 -8.50
CA SER A 143 37.78 37.51 -9.31
C SER A 143 37.46 38.36 -10.54
N LYS A 144 36.28 38.19 -11.13
CA LYS A 144 35.93 38.81 -12.42
C LYS A 144 34.76 39.78 -12.32
N GLY A 145 34.16 39.95 -11.15
CA GLY A 145 33.04 40.87 -10.96
C GLY A 145 31.78 40.50 -11.73
N LEU A 146 31.57 39.22 -11.99
CA LEU A 146 30.37 38.76 -12.68
C LEU A 146 29.12 39.01 -11.83
N ASP A 147 28.10 39.57 -12.48
CA ASP A 147 26.83 39.82 -11.84
C ASP A 147 25.91 38.58 -11.89
N LEU A 148 25.29 38.29 -10.78
CA LEU A 148 24.35 37.15 -10.68
C LEU A 148 23.22 37.28 -11.70
N GLY A 149 22.70 38.48 -11.90
CA GLY A 149 21.63 38.72 -12.87
C GLY A 149 21.99 38.30 -14.29
N LYS A 150 23.23 38.59 -14.72
CA LYS A 150 23.68 38.16 -16.05
C LYS A 150 23.80 36.67 -16.19
N ILE A 151 24.24 35.98 -15.13
CA ILE A 151 24.34 34.53 -15.14
C ILE A 151 22.95 33.88 -15.24
N ILE A 152 21.99 34.39 -14.49
CA ILE A 152 20.60 33.90 -14.54
C ILE A 152 20.01 34.13 -15.93
N GLU A 153 20.22 35.31 -16.53
CA GLU A 153 19.74 35.59 -17.88
C GLU A 153 20.38 34.63 -18.91
N THR A 154 21.64 34.31 -18.77
CA THR A 154 22.33 33.38 -19.66
C THR A 154 21.77 31.99 -19.53
N ILE A 155 21.46 31.52 -18.29
CA ILE A 155 20.87 30.23 -18.05
C ILE A 155 19.47 30.17 -18.68
N PHE A 156 18.64 31.18 -18.47
CA PHE A 156 17.31 31.24 -19.07
C PHE A 156 17.35 31.25 -20.59
N ALA A 157 18.27 32.00 -21.17
CA ALA A 157 18.46 32.03 -22.63
C ALA A 157 18.87 30.66 -23.16
N GLY A 158 19.75 29.95 -22.43
CA GLY A 158 20.14 28.59 -22.78
C GLY A 158 18.96 27.60 -22.71
N ILE A 159 18.13 27.70 -21.67
CA ILE A 159 16.95 26.84 -21.51
C ILE A 159 15.93 27.10 -22.62
N LYS A 160 15.72 28.38 -22.97
CA LYS A 160 14.81 28.72 -24.07
C LYS A 160 15.29 28.17 -25.39
N GLY A 161 16.61 28.10 -25.60
CA GLY A 161 17.19 27.50 -26.79
C GLY A 161 16.95 26.00 -26.93
N PHE A 162 16.70 25.31 -25.83
CA PHE A 162 16.37 23.89 -25.84
C PHE A 162 14.87 23.60 -26.02
N LEU A 163 14.03 24.59 -25.80
CA LEU A 163 12.60 24.47 -25.97
C LEU A 163 12.22 24.96 -27.38
#